data_dbe86c67eb80dda29cb6b14cd85cb41f
#
_entry.id   dbe86c67eb80dda29cb6b14cd85cb41f
#
_cell.length_a   1.000
_cell.length_b   1.000
_cell.length_c   1.000
_cell.angle_alpha   90.00
_cell.angle_beta   90.00
_cell.angle_gamma   90.00
#
_symmetry.space_group_name_H-M   'P 1'
#
loop_
_entity.id
_entity.type
_entity.pdbx_description
1 polymer ?
#
loop_
_entity_poly.entity_id
_entity_poly.type
_entity_poly.pdbx_seq_one_letter_code
_entity_poly.pdbx_strand_id
1 'polypeptide(L)'
;MKNTIPPISVQLYSVREASTKDFDKVLDLIAKIGFKGVEPFNLFFKSPADFKKQVNDLGMEVSSTHFPWANRSRDIGKVADIVNTLGLSRVPGGFGPDDFKDMDTLKRTIDSTQHLVDALKPYDMTLFLHNHYWEFQPIDGRTGYHYLQDAVPDVEFEIDTYWAANFGNNDPAAEVARVRERTPLAHIKDGPLIKDQPHVAVGSGAMDFEAIFAAVDPEVFEWAVVELDNCATDMFTALALSYKFLTENNMATGNG
;
A
#
# COMPACT_ATOMS: atom_id res chain seq x y z
N MET A 1 -22.28 -9.99 -9.62
CA MET A 1 -21.41 -9.07 -8.85
C MET A 1 -20.91 -9.85 -7.63
N LYS A 2 -19.62 -10.14 -7.56
CA LYS A 2 -19.03 -10.70 -6.34
C LYS A 2 -18.90 -9.55 -5.36
N ASN A 3 -19.83 -9.46 -4.43
CA ASN A 3 -19.72 -8.54 -3.28
C ASN A 3 -18.76 -9.20 -2.28
N THR A 4 -17.48 -9.30 -2.65
CA THR A 4 -16.46 -9.94 -1.81
C THR A 4 -15.79 -8.86 -0.98
N ILE A 5 -16.03 -8.92 0.32
CA ILE A 5 -15.29 -8.12 1.30
C ILE A 5 -13.81 -8.50 1.18
N PRO A 6 -12.88 -7.53 0.98
CA PRO A 6 -11.47 -7.82 0.75
C PRO A 6 -10.82 -8.46 1.98
N PRO A 7 -9.81 -9.31 1.80
CA PRO A 7 -8.97 -9.76 2.91
C PRO A 7 -8.14 -8.61 3.49
N ILE A 8 -7.84 -8.71 4.80
CA ILE A 8 -7.03 -7.73 5.51
C ILE A 8 -5.57 -8.15 5.53
N SER A 9 -4.69 -7.21 5.21
CA SER A 9 -3.23 -7.34 5.30
C SER A 9 -2.63 -6.27 6.19
N VAL A 10 -1.34 -6.41 6.54
CA VAL A 10 -0.58 -5.40 7.25
C VAL A 10 0.76 -5.13 6.56
N GLN A 11 1.07 -3.84 6.38
CA GLN A 11 2.39 -3.41 5.95
C GLN A 11 3.38 -3.55 7.12
N LEU A 12 4.41 -4.36 6.94
CA LEU A 12 5.39 -4.69 7.99
C LEU A 12 6.29 -3.50 8.39
N TYR A 13 6.26 -2.40 7.66
CA TYR A 13 6.91 -1.16 8.07
C TYR A 13 6.36 -0.64 9.40
N SER A 14 5.08 -0.87 9.69
CA SER A 14 4.45 -0.54 10.97
C SER A 14 5.18 -1.17 12.16
N VAL A 15 5.66 -2.39 11.99
CA VAL A 15 6.33 -3.17 13.04
C VAL A 15 7.86 -3.28 12.84
N ARG A 16 8.46 -2.39 12.03
CA ARG A 16 9.88 -2.42 11.64
C ARG A 16 10.84 -2.48 12.83
N GLU A 17 10.57 -1.73 13.90
CA GLU A 17 11.45 -1.69 15.09
C GLU A 17 11.43 -3.00 15.87
N ALA A 18 10.26 -3.63 16.00
CA ALA A 18 10.14 -4.94 16.62
C ALA A 18 10.74 -6.03 15.74
N SER A 19 10.55 -5.93 14.42
CA SER A 19 11.07 -6.88 13.42
C SER A 19 12.59 -6.92 13.36
N THR A 20 13.30 -5.84 13.66
CA THR A 20 14.75 -5.84 13.75
C THR A 20 15.28 -6.62 14.96
N LYS A 21 14.44 -6.85 15.96
CA LYS A 21 14.81 -7.58 17.19
C LYS A 21 14.47 -9.07 17.08
N ASP A 22 13.27 -9.39 16.61
CA ASP A 22 12.78 -10.76 16.50
C ASP A 22 11.64 -10.82 15.45
N PHE A 23 12.03 -11.01 14.19
CA PHE A 23 11.08 -11.04 13.07
C PHE A 23 10.11 -12.21 13.16
N ASP A 24 10.57 -13.39 13.59
CA ASP A 24 9.74 -14.59 13.67
C ASP A 24 8.61 -14.40 14.71
N LYS A 25 8.94 -13.83 15.86
CA LYS A 25 7.94 -13.47 16.87
C LYS A 25 6.95 -12.41 16.40
N VAL A 26 7.41 -11.44 15.60
CA VAL A 26 6.53 -10.42 15.01
C VAL A 26 5.51 -11.06 14.08
N LEU A 27 5.93 -11.95 13.17
CA LEU A 27 5.02 -12.66 12.29
C LEU A 27 4.00 -13.52 13.06
N ASP A 28 4.44 -14.22 14.11
CA ASP A 28 3.53 -14.96 14.99
C ASP A 28 2.48 -14.07 15.64
N LEU A 29 2.84 -12.86 16.07
CA LEU A 29 1.89 -11.91 16.67
C LEU A 29 0.90 -11.39 15.63
N ILE A 30 1.34 -11.07 14.42
CA ILE A 30 0.48 -10.64 13.31
C ILE A 30 -0.52 -11.74 12.95
N ALA A 31 -0.07 -13.00 12.82
CA ALA A 31 -0.94 -14.13 12.57
C ALA A 31 -1.97 -14.33 13.69
N LYS A 32 -1.57 -14.18 14.97
CA LYS A 32 -2.47 -14.28 16.14
C LYS A 32 -3.50 -13.16 16.22
N ILE A 33 -3.22 -11.97 15.70
CA ILE A 33 -4.21 -10.91 15.58
C ILE A 33 -5.30 -11.31 14.58
N GLY A 34 -4.95 -12.11 13.56
CA GLY A 34 -5.87 -12.63 12.57
C GLY A 34 -5.69 -12.05 11.15
N PHE A 35 -4.62 -11.33 10.89
CA PHE A 35 -4.34 -10.83 9.53
C PHE A 35 -4.22 -12.00 8.55
N LYS A 36 -4.82 -11.85 7.36
CA LYS A 36 -4.72 -12.82 6.26
C LYS A 36 -3.47 -12.63 5.42
N GLY A 37 -2.93 -11.42 5.40
CA GLY A 37 -1.79 -11.10 4.59
C GLY A 37 -0.77 -10.21 5.28
N VAL A 38 0.42 -10.18 4.70
CA VAL A 38 1.49 -9.24 5.04
C VAL A 38 2.06 -8.62 3.77
N GLU A 39 2.45 -7.36 3.89
CA GLU A 39 3.18 -6.62 2.87
C GLU A 39 4.57 -6.28 3.39
N PRO A 40 5.65 -6.90 2.88
CA PRO A 40 7.00 -6.61 3.32
C PRO A 40 7.58 -5.35 2.64
N PHE A 41 8.31 -4.53 3.40
CA PHE A 41 9.18 -3.46 2.91
C PHE A 41 10.64 -3.89 2.78
N ASN A 42 11.00 -5.04 3.33
CA ASN A 42 12.23 -5.80 3.13
C ASN A 42 11.98 -7.27 3.52
N LEU A 43 12.96 -8.16 3.26
CA LEU A 43 12.81 -9.60 3.51
C LEU A 43 13.53 -10.07 4.79
N PHE A 44 13.98 -9.16 5.65
CA PHE A 44 14.58 -9.47 6.94
C PHE A 44 15.68 -10.55 6.86
N PHE A 45 16.60 -10.39 5.89
CA PHE A 45 17.72 -11.30 5.59
C PHE A 45 17.31 -12.70 5.07
N LYS A 46 16.04 -12.94 4.77
CA LYS A 46 15.57 -14.19 4.18
C LYS A 46 15.63 -14.14 2.65
N SER A 47 15.73 -15.30 2.01
CA SER A 47 15.44 -15.38 0.58
C SER A 47 13.94 -15.12 0.34
N PRO A 48 13.54 -14.68 -0.87
CA PRO A 48 12.13 -14.52 -1.19
C PRO A 48 11.31 -15.79 -0.97
N ALA A 49 11.87 -16.96 -1.30
CA ALA A 49 11.22 -18.25 -1.10
C ALA A 49 11.04 -18.61 0.38
N ASP A 50 12.07 -18.38 1.21
CA ASP A 50 12.00 -18.65 2.66
C ASP A 50 11.03 -17.70 3.35
N PHE A 51 11.02 -16.41 2.95
CA PHE A 51 10.07 -15.43 3.46
C PHE A 51 8.63 -15.86 3.17
N LYS A 52 8.32 -16.15 1.89
CA LYS A 52 7.00 -16.63 1.47
C LYS A 52 6.59 -17.89 2.22
N LYS A 53 7.51 -18.86 2.32
CA LYS A 53 7.23 -20.11 3.02
C LYS A 53 6.86 -19.85 4.49
N GLN A 54 7.60 -19.01 5.19
CA GLN A 54 7.33 -18.70 6.59
C GLN A 54 5.96 -18.02 6.78
N VAL A 55 5.62 -17.08 5.91
CA VAL A 55 4.31 -16.42 5.92
C VAL A 55 3.19 -17.44 5.72
N ASN A 56 3.35 -18.34 4.74
CA ASN A 56 2.36 -19.38 4.44
C ASN A 56 2.24 -20.43 5.56
N ASP A 57 3.34 -20.81 6.22
CA ASP A 57 3.33 -21.74 7.35
C ASP A 57 2.51 -21.22 8.54
N LEU A 58 2.31 -19.89 8.62
CA LEU A 58 1.46 -19.23 9.62
C LEU A 58 0.00 -19.01 9.14
N GLY A 59 -0.39 -19.54 7.99
CA GLY A 59 -1.72 -19.40 7.42
C GLY A 59 -2.01 -18.01 6.83
N MET A 60 -0.97 -17.24 6.53
CA MET A 60 -1.05 -15.93 5.87
C MET A 60 -0.54 -16.01 4.43
N GLU A 61 -0.75 -14.94 3.66
CA GLU A 61 -0.24 -14.77 2.30
C GLU A 61 0.65 -13.52 2.22
N VAL A 62 1.54 -13.47 1.24
CA VAL A 62 2.18 -12.21 0.83
C VAL A 62 1.17 -11.49 -0.06
N SER A 63 0.53 -10.43 0.45
CA SER A 63 -0.54 -9.70 -0.23
C SER A 63 -0.04 -8.81 -1.37
N SER A 64 1.08 -8.17 -1.13
CA SER A 64 1.82 -7.27 -2.02
C SER A 64 3.23 -7.10 -1.47
N THR A 65 4.02 -6.20 -2.02
CA THR A 65 5.37 -5.92 -1.51
C THR A 65 5.80 -4.49 -1.82
N HIS A 66 6.53 -3.87 -0.89
CA HIS A 66 7.31 -2.66 -1.13
C HIS A 66 8.81 -2.95 -1.35
N PHE A 67 9.15 -4.22 -1.65
CA PHE A 67 10.52 -4.65 -1.91
C PHE A 67 10.60 -5.72 -3.02
N PRO A 68 11.51 -5.54 -3.98
CA PRO A 68 12.30 -4.34 -4.25
C PRO A 68 11.50 -3.34 -5.11
N TRP A 69 11.64 -2.05 -4.84
CA TRP A 69 11.04 -1.00 -5.66
C TRP A 69 11.64 -0.98 -7.06
N ALA A 70 10.79 -0.94 -8.09
CA ALA A 70 11.23 -0.71 -9.45
C ALA A 70 11.71 0.74 -9.62
N ASN A 71 12.83 0.92 -10.26
CA ASN A 71 13.33 2.21 -10.73
C ASN A 71 14.29 2.02 -11.90
N ARG A 72 14.61 3.10 -12.64
CA ARG A 72 15.46 3.04 -13.85
C ARG A 72 16.89 2.54 -13.60
N SER A 73 17.39 2.60 -12.38
CA SER A 73 18.76 2.17 -12.04
C SER A 73 18.84 0.69 -11.67
N ARG A 74 17.72 0.00 -11.50
CA ARG A 74 17.67 -1.41 -11.12
C ARG A 74 17.54 -2.31 -12.34
N ASP A 75 18.09 -3.50 -12.21
CA ASP A 75 17.85 -4.62 -13.13
C ASP A 75 16.41 -5.12 -12.94
N ILE A 76 15.53 -4.75 -13.86
CA ILE A 76 14.09 -5.05 -13.80
C ILE A 76 13.84 -6.56 -13.83
N GLY A 77 14.69 -7.35 -14.53
CA GLY A 77 14.58 -8.81 -14.51
C GLY A 77 14.75 -9.39 -13.10
N LYS A 78 15.76 -8.90 -12.35
CA LYS A 78 15.94 -9.33 -10.95
C LYS A 78 14.82 -8.87 -10.03
N VAL A 79 14.25 -7.69 -10.27
CA VAL A 79 13.06 -7.23 -9.53
C VAL A 79 11.89 -8.16 -9.80
N ALA A 80 11.62 -8.46 -11.07
CA ALA A 80 10.56 -9.38 -11.48
C ALA A 80 10.72 -10.78 -10.88
N ASP A 81 11.95 -11.33 -10.90
CA ASP A 81 12.25 -12.65 -10.31
C ASP A 81 11.94 -12.71 -8.80
N ILE A 82 12.30 -11.67 -8.05
CA ILE A 82 12.03 -11.59 -6.61
C ILE A 82 10.52 -11.54 -6.38
N VAL A 83 9.80 -10.65 -7.06
CA VAL A 83 8.36 -10.46 -6.92
C VAL A 83 7.60 -11.72 -7.31
N ASN A 84 7.99 -12.38 -8.41
CA ASN A 84 7.41 -13.65 -8.84
C ASN A 84 7.67 -14.78 -7.81
N THR A 85 8.87 -14.84 -7.22
CA THR A 85 9.19 -15.82 -6.17
C THR A 85 8.33 -15.63 -4.93
N LEU A 86 7.99 -14.38 -4.58
CA LEU A 86 7.01 -14.06 -3.54
C LEU A 86 5.58 -14.50 -3.91
N GLY A 87 5.32 -14.81 -5.18
CA GLY A 87 4.02 -15.24 -5.70
C GLY A 87 3.14 -14.10 -6.17
N LEU A 88 3.75 -12.97 -6.47
CA LEU A 88 3.08 -11.75 -6.89
C LEU A 88 3.30 -11.49 -8.38
N SER A 89 2.36 -10.77 -8.99
CA SER A 89 2.45 -10.29 -10.39
C SER A 89 2.54 -8.77 -10.48
N ARG A 90 2.49 -8.08 -9.34
CA ARG A 90 2.58 -6.61 -9.26
C ARG A 90 3.90 -6.17 -8.64
N VAL A 91 4.59 -5.29 -9.33
CA VAL A 91 5.89 -4.75 -8.92
C VAL A 91 5.70 -3.36 -8.32
N PRO A 92 6.22 -3.08 -7.11
CA PRO A 92 6.09 -1.78 -6.48
C PRO A 92 6.96 -0.72 -7.16
N GLY A 93 6.42 0.46 -7.30
CA GLY A 93 7.12 1.66 -7.68
C GLY A 93 6.66 2.86 -6.85
N GLY A 94 7.50 3.88 -6.75
CA GLY A 94 7.16 5.11 -6.04
C GLY A 94 8.23 6.16 -6.28
N PHE A 95 7.88 7.38 -5.90
CA PHE A 95 8.66 8.57 -6.16
C PHE A 95 8.79 9.43 -4.91
N GLY A 96 9.85 10.24 -4.86
CA GLY A 96 10.08 11.16 -3.76
C GLY A 96 9.43 12.53 -3.99
N PRO A 97 9.48 13.42 -2.99
CA PRO A 97 8.89 14.76 -3.10
C PRO A 97 9.52 15.61 -4.22
N ASP A 98 10.80 15.39 -4.55
CA ASP A 98 11.47 16.12 -5.63
C ASP A 98 10.94 15.75 -7.03
N ASP A 99 10.32 14.58 -7.17
CA ASP A 99 9.73 14.10 -8.43
C ASP A 99 8.39 14.79 -8.75
N PHE A 100 7.76 15.39 -7.72
CA PHE A 100 6.49 16.14 -7.82
C PHE A 100 6.64 17.63 -7.48
N LYS A 101 7.86 18.16 -7.58
CA LYS A 101 8.16 19.53 -7.19
C LYS A 101 7.61 20.58 -8.16
N ASP A 102 7.65 20.29 -9.45
CA ASP A 102 7.24 21.19 -10.53
C ASP A 102 6.86 20.38 -11.79
N MET A 103 6.36 21.06 -12.82
CA MET A 103 5.93 20.43 -14.07
C MET A 103 7.08 19.72 -14.82
N ASP A 104 8.31 20.21 -14.73
CA ASP A 104 9.45 19.60 -15.43
C ASP A 104 9.90 18.31 -14.74
N THR A 105 9.90 18.27 -13.41
CA THR A 105 10.15 17.04 -12.65
C THR A 105 9.02 16.05 -12.87
N LEU A 106 7.76 16.48 -12.82
CA LEU A 106 6.60 15.64 -13.05
C LEU A 106 6.61 14.99 -14.45
N LYS A 107 6.98 15.70 -15.51
CA LYS A 107 7.12 15.09 -16.84
C LYS A 107 8.16 13.97 -16.86
N ARG A 108 9.31 14.15 -16.20
CA ARG A 108 10.32 13.10 -16.08
C ARG A 108 9.81 11.90 -15.26
N THR A 109 9.00 12.15 -14.24
CA THR A 109 8.35 11.11 -13.43
C THR A 109 7.36 10.31 -14.26
N ILE A 110 6.52 10.96 -15.06
CA ILE A 110 5.60 10.32 -16.02
C ILE A 110 6.39 9.48 -17.04
N ASP A 111 7.44 10.02 -17.66
CA ASP A 111 8.29 9.29 -18.60
C ASP A 111 8.98 8.09 -17.93
N SER A 112 9.37 8.23 -16.66
CA SER A 112 9.96 7.14 -15.88
C SER A 112 8.94 6.05 -15.57
N THR A 113 7.72 6.43 -15.22
CA THR A 113 6.62 5.49 -14.96
C THR A 113 6.29 4.69 -16.22
N GLN A 114 6.11 5.36 -17.37
CA GLN A 114 5.84 4.69 -18.64
C GLN A 114 6.98 3.72 -19.03
N HIS A 115 8.24 4.14 -18.84
CA HIS A 115 9.39 3.28 -19.07
C HIS A 115 9.36 2.01 -18.21
N LEU A 116 9.01 2.11 -16.93
CA LEU A 116 8.93 0.96 -16.04
C LEU A 116 7.76 0.04 -16.40
N VAL A 117 6.60 0.59 -16.77
CA VAL A 117 5.47 -0.18 -17.29
C VAL A 117 5.91 -1.00 -18.51
N ASP A 118 6.58 -0.38 -19.48
CA ASP A 118 7.05 -1.07 -20.69
C ASP A 118 8.12 -2.11 -20.38
N ALA A 119 9.03 -1.83 -19.46
CA ALA A 119 10.09 -2.75 -19.05
C ALA A 119 9.58 -3.99 -18.31
N LEU A 120 8.40 -3.93 -17.69
CA LEU A 120 7.78 -5.06 -16.97
C LEU A 120 6.93 -5.97 -17.88
N LYS A 121 6.47 -5.48 -19.04
CA LYS A 121 5.65 -6.26 -19.99
C LYS A 121 6.28 -7.61 -20.40
N PRO A 122 7.60 -7.72 -20.69
CA PRO A 122 8.22 -9.01 -21.03
C PRO A 122 8.15 -10.07 -19.92
N TYR A 123 7.89 -9.66 -18.68
CA TYR A 123 7.80 -10.54 -17.51
C TYR A 123 6.36 -10.85 -17.10
N ASP A 124 5.37 -10.37 -17.87
CA ASP A 124 3.93 -10.48 -17.54
C ASP A 124 3.61 -9.90 -16.16
N MET A 125 4.20 -8.74 -15.86
CA MET A 125 4.05 -8.02 -14.59
C MET A 125 3.52 -6.62 -14.79
N THR A 126 2.74 -6.15 -13.81
CA THR A 126 2.17 -4.81 -13.76
C THR A 126 2.93 -3.95 -12.74
N LEU A 127 3.20 -2.70 -13.10
CA LEU A 127 3.69 -1.70 -12.14
C LEU A 127 2.52 -1.20 -11.31
N PHE A 128 2.66 -1.16 -9.99
CA PHE A 128 1.79 -0.35 -9.15
C PHE A 128 2.57 0.75 -8.44
N LEU A 129 1.92 1.88 -8.18
CA LEU A 129 2.49 3.01 -7.46
C LEU A 129 1.79 3.20 -6.12
N HIS A 130 2.61 3.36 -5.08
CA HIS A 130 2.18 3.83 -3.77
C HIS A 130 2.42 5.33 -3.65
N ASN A 131 1.51 6.04 -3.00
CA ASN A 131 1.59 7.48 -2.80
C ASN A 131 1.85 7.86 -1.34
N HIS A 132 2.41 9.06 -1.20
CA HIS A 132 2.42 9.85 0.03
C HIS A 132 1.61 11.13 -0.19
N TYR A 133 1.78 12.15 0.67
CA TYR A 133 1.02 13.40 0.55
C TYR A 133 1.57 14.35 -0.54
N TRP A 134 2.86 14.23 -0.92
CA TRP A 134 3.47 15.15 -1.88
C TRP A 134 2.99 14.97 -3.31
N GLU A 135 2.53 13.78 -3.69
CA GLU A 135 1.89 13.53 -4.98
C GLU A 135 0.58 14.32 -5.13
N PHE A 136 -0.06 14.63 -4.00
CA PHE A 136 -1.32 15.37 -3.95
C PHE A 136 -1.15 16.89 -3.82
N GLN A 137 0.08 17.38 -3.83
CA GLN A 137 0.31 18.82 -3.90
C GLN A 137 -0.05 19.37 -5.28
N PRO A 138 -0.59 20.62 -5.36
CA PRO A 138 -0.95 21.21 -6.62
C PRO A 138 0.31 21.64 -7.43
N ILE A 139 0.32 21.30 -8.72
CA ILE A 139 1.28 21.76 -9.71
C ILE A 139 0.46 22.45 -10.81
N ASP A 140 0.72 23.70 -11.11
CA ASP A 140 -0.02 24.50 -12.09
C ASP A 140 -1.56 24.43 -11.94
N GLY A 141 -2.03 24.46 -10.69
CA GLY A 141 -3.47 24.49 -10.36
C GLY A 141 -4.19 23.15 -10.40
N ARG A 142 -3.47 22.04 -10.58
CA ARG A 142 -4.01 20.68 -10.56
C ARG A 142 -3.14 19.76 -9.71
N THR A 143 -3.73 18.78 -9.04
CA THR A 143 -3.01 17.74 -8.28
C THR A 143 -1.96 17.06 -9.16
N GLY A 144 -0.71 17.02 -8.69
CA GLY A 144 0.40 16.41 -9.43
C GLY A 144 0.15 14.95 -9.81
N TYR A 145 -0.39 14.17 -8.87
CA TYR A 145 -0.70 12.76 -9.10
C TYR A 145 -1.73 12.54 -10.21
N HIS A 146 -2.71 13.46 -10.35
CA HIS A 146 -3.72 13.36 -11.42
C HIS A 146 -3.13 13.47 -12.83
N TYR A 147 -2.04 14.23 -13.01
CA TYR A 147 -1.34 14.26 -14.31
C TYR A 147 -0.72 12.90 -14.63
N LEU A 148 -0.08 12.26 -13.66
CA LEU A 148 0.52 10.94 -13.83
C LEU A 148 -0.56 9.88 -14.09
N GLN A 149 -1.63 9.88 -13.32
CA GLN A 149 -2.76 8.95 -13.46
C GLN A 149 -3.39 9.00 -14.86
N ASP A 150 -3.50 10.20 -15.44
CA ASP A 150 -4.07 10.38 -16.78
C ASP A 150 -3.08 10.02 -17.90
N ALA A 151 -1.78 10.29 -17.67
CA ALA A 151 -0.76 10.09 -18.68
C ALA A 151 -0.32 8.63 -18.83
N VAL A 152 -0.43 7.81 -17.77
CA VAL A 152 0.03 6.40 -17.78
C VAL A 152 -1.15 5.47 -17.42
N PRO A 153 -1.98 5.09 -18.39
CA PRO A 153 -3.19 4.31 -18.13
C PRO A 153 -2.92 2.86 -17.69
N ASP A 154 -1.75 2.29 -18.03
CA ASP A 154 -1.38 0.91 -17.73
C ASP A 154 -0.78 0.73 -16.33
N VAL A 155 -0.64 1.79 -15.51
CA VAL A 155 -0.16 1.69 -14.14
C VAL A 155 -1.33 1.45 -13.18
N GLU A 156 -1.13 0.56 -12.21
CA GLU A 156 -2.05 0.35 -11.10
C GLU A 156 -1.64 1.15 -9.86
N PHE A 157 -2.52 1.21 -8.88
CA PHE A 157 -2.29 2.03 -7.68
C PHE A 157 -2.54 1.23 -6.41
N GLU A 158 -1.68 1.43 -5.45
CA GLU A 158 -1.94 1.21 -4.05
C GLU A 158 -2.17 2.58 -3.41
N ILE A 159 -3.44 2.98 -3.34
CA ILE A 159 -3.77 4.29 -2.78
C ILE A 159 -3.61 4.26 -1.27
N ASP A 160 -2.65 5.02 -0.77
CA ASP A 160 -2.60 5.35 0.65
C ASP A 160 -3.65 6.43 0.94
N THR A 161 -4.72 6.01 1.59
CA THR A 161 -5.91 6.86 1.79
C THR A 161 -5.66 8.01 2.78
N TYR A 162 -4.79 7.80 3.78
CA TYR A 162 -4.45 8.84 4.75
C TYR A 162 -3.58 9.93 4.13
N TRP A 163 -2.56 9.52 3.37
CA TRP A 163 -1.72 10.48 2.66
C TRP A 163 -2.47 11.16 1.51
N ALA A 164 -3.42 10.48 0.85
CA ALA A 164 -4.30 11.07 -0.15
C ALA A 164 -5.20 12.17 0.43
N ALA A 165 -5.61 12.05 1.70
CA ALA A 165 -6.35 13.12 2.38
C ALA A 165 -5.54 14.42 2.52
N ASN A 166 -4.20 14.38 2.34
CA ASN A 166 -3.31 15.55 2.32
C ASN A 166 -3.61 16.52 3.48
N PHE A 167 -3.61 15.96 4.69
CA PHE A 167 -3.92 16.70 5.94
C PHE A 167 -5.29 17.40 5.92
N GLY A 168 -6.30 16.79 5.31
CA GLY A 168 -7.65 17.30 5.22
C GLY A 168 -7.91 18.27 4.06
N ASN A 169 -6.95 18.42 3.12
CA ASN A 169 -7.12 19.26 1.94
C ASN A 169 -7.83 18.55 0.79
N ASN A 170 -7.82 17.20 0.77
CA ASN A 170 -8.46 16.38 -0.26
C ASN A 170 -9.46 15.40 0.38
N ASP A 171 -10.40 14.93 -0.44
CA ASP A 171 -11.30 13.84 -0.10
C ASP A 171 -10.68 12.50 -0.57
N PRO A 172 -10.22 11.62 0.35
CA PRO A 172 -9.59 10.36 -0.01
C PRO A 172 -10.53 9.40 -0.74
N ALA A 173 -11.84 9.44 -0.47
CA ALA A 173 -12.81 8.62 -1.20
C ALA A 173 -12.92 9.04 -2.66
N ALA A 174 -12.87 10.35 -2.95
CA ALA A 174 -12.82 10.86 -4.32
C ALA A 174 -11.53 10.46 -5.05
N GLU A 175 -10.38 10.45 -4.34
CA GLU A 175 -9.09 10.01 -4.91
C GLU A 175 -9.11 8.51 -5.25
N VAL A 176 -9.69 7.66 -4.41
CA VAL A 176 -9.90 6.23 -4.70
C VAL A 176 -10.85 6.06 -5.88
N ALA A 177 -12.01 6.74 -5.87
CA ALA A 177 -13.02 6.65 -6.93
C ALA A 177 -12.46 7.02 -8.31
N ARG A 178 -11.52 7.98 -8.35
CA ARG A 178 -10.89 8.46 -9.60
C ARG A 178 -10.17 7.35 -10.37
N VAL A 179 -9.52 6.41 -9.67
CA VAL A 179 -8.70 5.35 -10.25
C VAL A 179 -9.14 3.95 -9.82
N ARG A 180 -10.36 3.80 -9.32
CA ARG A 180 -10.87 2.55 -8.72
C ARG A 180 -10.71 1.31 -9.61
N GLU A 181 -10.78 1.48 -10.94
CA GLU A 181 -10.61 0.40 -11.92
C GLU A 181 -9.16 -0.10 -12.02
N ARG A 182 -8.23 0.59 -11.35
CA ARG A 182 -6.79 0.32 -11.31
C ARG A 182 -6.23 0.36 -9.88
N THR A 183 -7.10 0.16 -8.87
CA THR A 183 -6.74 0.21 -7.45
C THR A 183 -7.00 -1.14 -6.78
N PRO A 184 -6.14 -2.16 -7.05
CA PRO A 184 -6.27 -3.45 -6.39
C PRO A 184 -5.92 -3.43 -4.90
N LEU A 185 -5.17 -2.44 -4.46
CA LEU A 185 -4.62 -2.31 -3.12
C LEU A 185 -4.91 -0.93 -2.54
N ALA A 186 -5.13 -0.83 -1.23
CA ALA A 186 -5.15 0.45 -0.55
C ALA A 186 -4.48 0.33 0.82
N HIS A 187 -3.64 1.32 1.16
CA HIS A 187 -3.19 1.50 2.52
C HIS A 187 -4.26 2.18 3.36
N ILE A 188 -4.61 1.52 4.45
CA ILE A 188 -5.65 1.94 5.40
C ILE A 188 -4.94 2.42 6.67
N LYS A 189 -4.87 3.72 6.83
CA LYS A 189 -4.28 4.42 7.97
C LYS A 189 -5.27 5.37 8.58
N ASP A 190 -5.11 5.69 9.85
CA ASP A 190 -5.93 6.68 10.53
C ASP A 190 -5.10 7.60 11.42
N GLY A 191 -5.62 8.77 11.69
CA GLY A 191 -4.98 9.79 12.49
C GLY A 191 -5.77 11.09 12.49
N PRO A 192 -5.24 12.15 13.12
CA PRO A 192 -5.94 13.43 13.27
C PRO A 192 -5.95 14.29 11.99
N LEU A 193 -5.36 13.84 10.87
CA LEU A 193 -5.15 14.63 9.65
C LEU A 193 -4.34 15.93 9.89
N ILE A 194 -3.45 15.88 10.85
CA ILE A 194 -2.56 17.00 11.20
C ILE A 194 -1.12 16.57 10.90
N LYS A 195 -0.40 17.40 10.16
CA LYS A 195 1.00 17.14 9.81
C LYS A 195 1.85 16.89 11.06
N ASP A 196 2.76 15.91 10.98
CA ASP A 196 3.71 15.52 12.04
C ASP A 196 3.05 15.00 13.34
N GLN A 197 1.75 14.75 13.34
CA GLN A 197 1.09 14.05 14.44
C GLN A 197 1.11 12.53 14.20
N PRO A 198 1.18 11.72 15.28
CA PRO A 198 1.20 10.27 15.15
C PRO A 198 -0.15 9.73 14.67
N HIS A 199 -0.08 8.60 13.96
CA HIS A 199 -1.26 7.81 13.63
C HIS A 199 -1.92 7.24 14.91
N VAL A 200 -3.15 6.79 14.73
CA VAL A 200 -3.92 6.04 15.74
C VAL A 200 -4.46 4.76 15.10
N ALA A 201 -5.03 3.88 15.91
CA ALA A 201 -5.71 2.71 15.38
C ALA A 201 -6.82 3.12 14.39
N VAL A 202 -6.96 2.37 13.30
CA VAL A 202 -8.02 2.58 12.30
C VAL A 202 -9.39 2.57 12.98
N GLY A 203 -10.21 3.57 12.67
CA GLY A 203 -11.51 3.82 13.30
C GLY A 203 -11.44 4.70 14.57
N SER A 204 -10.25 5.20 14.94
CA SER A 204 -10.07 6.06 16.12
C SER A 204 -9.65 7.49 15.78
N GLY A 205 -9.46 7.79 14.49
CA GLY A 205 -9.04 9.09 13.99
C GLY A 205 -10.13 9.86 13.25
N ALA A 206 -9.74 10.55 12.20
CA ALA A 206 -10.59 11.46 11.44
C ALA A 206 -10.98 10.96 10.05
N MET A 207 -10.57 9.73 9.67
CA MET A 207 -10.84 9.18 8.34
C MET A 207 -12.27 8.62 8.23
N ASP A 208 -12.94 8.89 7.12
CA ASP A 208 -14.25 8.31 6.78
C ASP A 208 -14.06 7.00 5.99
N PHE A 209 -13.95 5.89 6.69
CA PHE A 209 -13.76 4.58 6.05
C PHE A 209 -15.01 4.06 5.34
N GLU A 210 -16.22 4.44 5.76
CA GLU A 210 -17.44 4.07 5.04
C GLU A 210 -17.42 4.64 3.62
N ALA A 211 -17.08 5.92 3.48
CA ALA A 211 -16.95 6.58 2.18
C ALA A 211 -15.80 5.97 1.34
N ILE A 212 -14.65 5.67 1.95
CA ILE A 212 -13.49 5.08 1.26
C ILE A 212 -13.82 3.69 0.70
N PHE A 213 -14.39 2.79 1.53
CA PHE A 213 -14.74 1.44 1.10
C PHE A 213 -15.94 1.41 0.13
N ALA A 214 -16.81 2.42 0.15
CA ALA A 214 -17.84 2.59 -0.87
C ALA A 214 -17.28 3.06 -2.23
N ALA A 215 -16.10 3.67 -2.24
CA ALA A 215 -15.47 4.21 -3.45
C ALA A 215 -14.66 3.19 -4.25
N VAL A 216 -14.23 2.06 -3.64
CA VAL A 216 -13.48 1.01 -4.34
C VAL A 216 -14.35 0.28 -5.38
N ASP A 217 -13.71 -0.31 -6.39
CA ASP A 217 -14.36 -1.27 -7.28
C ASP A 217 -14.22 -2.68 -6.69
N PRO A 218 -15.32 -3.33 -6.26
CA PRO A 218 -15.26 -4.64 -5.62
C PRO A 218 -14.79 -5.79 -6.54
N GLU A 219 -14.78 -5.58 -7.87
CA GLU A 219 -14.25 -6.56 -8.82
C GLU A 219 -12.72 -6.43 -9.00
N VAL A 220 -12.14 -5.29 -8.61
CA VAL A 220 -10.71 -4.96 -8.74
C VAL A 220 -10.00 -4.99 -7.38
N PHE A 221 -10.63 -4.49 -6.34
CA PHE A 221 -10.03 -4.32 -5.01
C PHE A 221 -9.77 -5.67 -4.34
N GLU A 222 -8.51 -5.99 -4.10
CA GLU A 222 -8.05 -7.29 -3.62
C GLU A 222 -7.65 -7.28 -2.14
N TRP A 223 -6.98 -6.22 -1.66
CA TRP A 223 -6.45 -6.16 -0.31
C TRP A 223 -6.62 -4.80 0.37
N ALA A 224 -7.13 -4.81 1.61
CA ALA A 224 -7.05 -3.68 2.53
C ALA A 224 -5.81 -3.86 3.41
N VAL A 225 -4.79 -3.02 3.18
CA VAL A 225 -3.48 -3.13 3.85
C VAL A 225 -3.38 -2.09 4.96
N VAL A 226 -3.43 -2.52 6.22
CA VAL A 226 -3.26 -1.62 7.37
C VAL A 226 -1.80 -1.20 7.49
N GLU A 227 -1.55 0.09 7.60
CA GLU A 227 -0.23 0.64 7.91
C GLU A 227 -0.31 1.81 8.89
N LEU A 228 0.62 1.84 9.84
CA LEU A 228 0.84 2.96 10.75
C LEU A 228 2.35 3.27 10.77
N ASP A 229 2.77 4.43 10.22
CA ASP A 229 4.19 4.78 10.14
C ASP A 229 4.81 5.02 11.52
N ASN A 230 4.02 5.58 12.40
CA ASN A 230 4.23 5.70 13.84
C ASN A 230 2.87 5.62 14.54
N CYS A 231 2.83 5.47 15.84
CA CYS A 231 1.57 5.38 16.54
C CYS A 231 1.63 6.12 17.88
N ALA A 232 0.54 6.78 18.25
CA ALA A 232 0.38 7.46 19.54
C ALA A 232 0.32 6.47 20.72
N THR A 233 0.03 5.18 20.44
CA THR A 233 -0.07 4.10 21.42
C THR A 233 0.87 2.94 21.05
N ASP A 234 0.79 1.84 21.81
CA ASP A 234 1.52 0.62 21.45
C ASP A 234 1.09 0.11 20.06
N MET A 235 2.07 -0.16 19.19
CA MET A 235 1.84 -0.50 17.78
C MET A 235 1.01 -1.79 17.62
N PHE A 236 1.31 -2.85 18.35
CA PHE A 236 0.56 -4.11 18.23
C PHE A 236 -0.86 -3.98 18.76
N THR A 237 -1.06 -3.19 19.82
CA THR A 237 -2.40 -2.83 20.29
C THR A 237 -3.18 -2.05 19.23
N ALA A 238 -2.54 -1.07 18.58
CA ALA A 238 -3.18 -0.30 17.52
C ALA A 238 -3.53 -1.17 16.31
N LEU A 239 -2.65 -2.08 15.89
CA LEU A 239 -2.92 -3.03 14.80
C LEU A 239 -4.08 -3.98 15.15
N ALA A 240 -4.14 -4.49 16.38
CA ALA A 240 -5.24 -5.36 16.82
C ALA A 240 -6.57 -4.61 16.85
N LEU A 241 -6.60 -3.35 17.29
CA LEU A 241 -7.78 -2.49 17.25
C LEU A 241 -8.21 -2.15 15.81
N SER A 242 -7.25 -1.88 14.93
CA SER A 242 -7.49 -1.64 13.50
C SER A 242 -8.11 -2.86 12.83
N TYR A 243 -7.55 -4.05 13.07
CA TYR A 243 -8.09 -5.33 12.63
C TYR A 243 -9.54 -5.50 13.08
N LYS A 244 -9.79 -5.32 14.38
CA LYS A 244 -11.10 -5.47 14.98
C LYS A 244 -12.12 -4.51 14.34
N PHE A 245 -11.77 -3.22 14.21
CA PHE A 245 -12.64 -2.23 13.60
C PHE A 245 -13.04 -2.61 12.16
N LEU A 246 -12.07 -2.94 11.31
CA LEU A 246 -12.32 -3.27 9.91
C LEU A 246 -13.13 -4.55 9.73
N THR A 247 -12.90 -5.56 10.56
CA THR A 247 -13.62 -6.84 10.46
C THR A 247 -15.03 -6.78 11.07
N GLU A 248 -15.23 -6.11 12.21
CA GLU A 248 -16.55 -5.94 12.84
C GLU A 248 -17.49 -5.06 12.01
N ASN A 249 -16.95 -4.10 11.23
CA ASN A 249 -17.74 -3.26 10.33
C ASN A 249 -17.87 -3.84 8.91
N ASN A 250 -17.47 -5.09 8.67
CA ASN A 250 -17.54 -5.76 7.36
C ASN A 250 -16.79 -5.00 6.23
N MET A 251 -15.75 -4.27 6.57
CA MET A 251 -14.88 -3.57 5.61
C MET A 251 -13.75 -4.47 5.10
N ALA A 252 -13.32 -5.45 5.93
CA ALA A 252 -12.34 -6.46 5.53
C ALA A 252 -12.60 -7.81 6.23
N THR A 253 -11.98 -8.88 5.71
CA THR A 253 -12.08 -10.24 6.31
C THR A 253 -10.73 -10.69 6.83
N GLY A 254 -10.72 -11.28 8.03
CA GLY A 254 -9.55 -11.86 8.67
C GLY A 254 -9.60 -13.37 8.82
N ASN A 255 -8.59 -13.95 9.47
CA ASN A 255 -8.48 -15.36 9.84
C ASN A 255 -9.07 -15.66 11.25
N GLY A 256 -9.85 -14.75 11.80
CA GLY A 256 -10.47 -14.90 13.12
C GLY A 256 -11.75 -15.70 13.12
#